data_931f1079af007d8dd9523ece19907240
#
_entry.id   931f1079af007d8dd9523ece19907240
#
_cell.length_a   1.000
_cell.length_b   1.000
_cell.length_c   1.000
_cell.angle_alpha   90.00
_cell.angle_beta   90.00
_cell.angle_gamma   90.00
#
_symmetry.space_group_name_H-M   'P 1'
#
loop_
_entity.id
_entity.type
_entity.pdbx_description
1 polymer ?
#
loop_
_entity_poly.entity_id
_entity_poly.type
_entity_poly.pdbx_seq_one_letter_code
_entity_poly.pdbx_strand_id
1 'polypeptide(L)'
;MKSKLVILSLLLAGATAATAQTKETFYSESFKDNIFVSVGVGAQGCVNPDNFDYGFGKAITPLINVSVGKLFNPVWGIRGQVAGAWTTLYSNYGQPADTYIKSKNKHYFTLRADGMFNLSNAIGGYNPDRLFTVSVFAGPGLTFAKAYGNQDKVNALINGSVGLAGQFNINKYLDINIEARGEVSPSPFGNISSAHTDGAVSLTAGVTYTFGGKRFVSCGSQVDQNAINEELNRYRSELAKAQSDLADAKNALANVKPVTKEVVKEVEVAGPRAIFFQIGKSKIDDYGMVNIQLAAKILKANPDKKYKVAGYADKATGSAKWNQNLSEARAQAVYDALIKEGVSKDQLELVGFGGTANMFGKNFLNRVVILE
;
A
#
# COMPACT_ATOMS: atom_id res chain seq x y z
N MET A 1 21.42 -13.11 26.95
CA MET A 1 21.34 -12.46 25.64
C MET A 1 20.85 -13.36 24.51
N LYS A 2 21.10 -14.67 24.52
CA LYS A 2 20.69 -15.58 23.42
C LYS A 2 19.17 -15.80 23.28
N SER A 3 18.41 -15.75 24.39
CA SER A 3 16.94 -15.98 24.35
C SER A 3 16.14 -14.81 23.76
N LYS A 4 16.64 -13.56 23.87
CA LYS A 4 15.95 -12.37 23.33
C LYS A 4 16.05 -12.26 21.80
N LEU A 5 17.16 -12.79 21.23
CA LEU A 5 17.33 -12.85 19.78
C LEU A 5 16.42 -13.92 19.14
N VAL A 6 16.17 -15.00 19.87
CA VAL A 6 15.29 -16.12 19.40
C VAL A 6 13.83 -15.66 19.31
N ILE A 7 13.37 -14.85 20.26
CA ILE A 7 11.98 -14.32 20.22
C ILE A 7 11.81 -13.33 19.04
N LEU A 8 12.80 -12.49 18.78
CA LEU A 8 12.75 -11.57 17.65
C LEU A 8 12.82 -12.29 16.30
N SER A 9 13.64 -13.37 16.20
CA SER A 9 13.74 -14.20 14.99
C SER A 9 12.48 -15.04 14.76
N LEU A 10 11.80 -15.51 15.81
CA LEU A 10 10.52 -16.22 15.74
C LEU A 10 9.39 -15.28 15.30
N LEU A 11 9.38 -14.02 15.72
CA LEU A 11 8.43 -13.01 15.25
C LEU A 11 8.64 -12.65 13.77
N LEU A 12 9.90 -12.55 13.32
CA LEU A 12 10.21 -12.33 11.88
C LEU A 12 9.90 -13.57 11.03
N ALA A 13 10.21 -14.78 11.52
CA ALA A 13 9.93 -16.03 10.80
C ALA A 13 8.41 -16.31 10.72
N GLY A 14 7.63 -15.95 11.75
CA GLY A 14 6.18 -16.01 11.73
C GLY A 14 5.55 -15.07 10.69
N ALA A 15 6.15 -13.90 10.47
CA ALA A 15 5.68 -12.94 9.47
C ALA A 15 5.91 -13.44 8.02
N THR A 16 6.97 -14.22 7.77
CA THR A 16 7.27 -14.78 6.43
C THR A 16 6.47 -16.04 6.11
N ALA A 17 6.13 -16.86 7.11
CA ALA A 17 5.32 -18.06 6.93
C ALA A 17 3.83 -17.76 6.63
N ALA A 18 3.31 -16.60 7.08
CA ALA A 18 1.94 -16.18 6.81
C ALA A 18 1.68 -15.77 5.34
N THR A 19 2.73 -15.64 4.51
CA THR A 19 2.62 -15.23 3.10
C THR A 19 2.48 -16.39 2.11
N ALA A 20 2.48 -17.64 2.58
CA ALA A 20 2.46 -18.83 1.71
C ALA A 20 1.07 -19.28 1.24
N GLN A 21 -0.01 -18.71 1.77
CA GLN A 21 -1.35 -18.90 1.19
C GLN A 21 -1.61 -17.84 0.13
N THR A 22 -2.20 -18.22 -0.99
CA THR A 22 -2.69 -17.34 -2.06
C THR A 22 -3.80 -16.42 -1.56
N LYS A 23 -3.46 -15.49 -0.66
CA LYS A 23 -4.37 -14.46 -0.18
C LYS A 23 -4.40 -13.34 -1.20
N GLU A 24 -5.59 -12.89 -1.55
CA GLU A 24 -5.77 -11.69 -2.35
C GLU A 24 -4.92 -10.55 -1.79
N THR A 25 -4.09 -9.97 -2.64
CA THR A 25 -3.21 -8.86 -2.25
C THR A 25 -3.98 -7.56 -2.40
N PHE A 26 -4.16 -6.85 -1.32
CA PHE A 26 -4.83 -5.55 -1.28
C PHE A 26 -3.81 -4.42 -1.19
N TYR A 27 -4.13 -3.27 -1.78
CA TYR A 27 -3.29 -2.06 -1.72
C TYR A 27 -4.15 -0.78 -1.71
N SER A 28 -3.52 0.32 -1.32
CA SER A 28 -4.11 1.66 -1.37
C SER A 28 -3.95 2.23 -2.79
N GLU A 29 -5.03 2.55 -3.47
CA GLU A 29 -5.01 2.96 -4.88
C GLU A 29 -4.34 4.33 -5.08
N SER A 30 -4.56 5.26 -4.15
CA SER A 30 -3.99 6.61 -4.21
C SER A 30 -3.15 6.92 -2.97
N PHE A 31 -2.18 7.83 -3.11
CA PHE A 31 -1.44 8.35 -1.96
C PHE A 31 -2.34 9.02 -0.94
N LYS A 32 -3.44 9.63 -1.36
CA LYS A 32 -4.41 10.31 -0.48
C LYS A 32 -5.35 9.35 0.25
N ASP A 33 -5.47 8.09 -0.19
CA ASP A 33 -6.33 7.12 0.46
C ASP A 33 -5.71 6.57 1.73
N ASN A 34 -6.57 6.20 2.69
CA ASN A 34 -6.18 5.55 3.93
C ASN A 34 -5.22 6.39 4.80
N ILE A 35 -5.25 7.73 4.67
CA ILE A 35 -4.63 8.66 5.60
C ILE A 35 -5.54 8.76 6.82
N PHE A 36 -4.96 8.70 8.02
CA PHE A 36 -5.72 8.81 9.26
C PHE A 36 -5.08 9.80 10.23
N VAL A 37 -5.92 10.33 11.11
CA VAL A 37 -5.54 11.12 12.28
C VAL A 37 -6.08 10.42 13.52
N SER A 38 -5.30 10.37 14.58
CA SER A 38 -5.73 9.79 15.85
C SER A 38 -5.39 10.71 17.01
N VAL A 39 -6.28 10.77 17.98
CA VAL A 39 -6.08 11.47 19.25
C VAL A 39 -6.33 10.49 20.37
N GLY A 40 -5.41 10.42 21.34
CA GLY A 40 -5.50 9.52 22.47
C GLY A 40 -5.12 10.20 23.77
N VAL A 41 -5.75 9.74 24.83
CA VAL A 41 -5.46 10.15 26.22
C VAL A 41 -5.26 8.90 27.08
N GLY A 42 -4.48 8.99 28.10
CA GLY A 42 -4.25 7.85 28.97
C GLY A 42 -3.26 8.14 30.09
N ALA A 43 -2.54 7.11 30.51
CA ALA A 43 -1.60 7.17 31.60
C ALA A 43 -0.25 6.58 31.16
N GLN A 44 0.81 7.06 31.80
CA GLN A 44 2.16 6.58 31.63
C GLN A 44 2.88 6.48 32.97
N GLY A 45 3.88 5.63 33.02
CA GLY A 45 4.80 5.51 34.14
C GLY A 45 6.24 5.43 33.64
N CYS A 46 7.13 6.19 34.26
CA CYS A 46 8.56 6.08 34.02
C CYS A 46 9.11 4.84 34.75
N VAL A 47 9.83 4.02 34.00
CA VAL A 47 10.39 2.75 34.43
C VAL A 47 11.90 2.96 34.67
N ASN A 48 12.27 3.26 35.90
CA ASN A 48 13.63 3.28 36.36
C ASN A 48 13.72 2.60 37.75
N PRO A 49 14.91 2.19 38.21
CA PRO A 49 15.06 1.50 39.50
C PRO A 49 14.43 2.28 40.67
N ASP A 50 14.68 3.56 40.75
CA ASP A 50 14.21 4.39 41.87
C ASP A 50 12.69 4.50 41.93
N ASN A 51 12.00 4.58 40.76
CA ASN A 51 10.53 4.59 40.72
C ASN A 51 9.95 3.24 41.13
N PHE A 52 10.61 2.13 40.79
CA PHE A 52 10.17 0.79 41.20
C PHE A 52 10.31 0.60 42.71
N ASP A 53 11.45 0.97 43.28
CA ASP A 53 11.73 0.82 44.71
C ASP A 53 10.80 1.68 45.59
N TYR A 54 10.47 2.90 45.13
CA TYR A 54 9.56 3.79 45.86
C TYR A 54 8.08 3.44 45.66
N GLY A 55 7.77 2.69 44.62
CA GLY A 55 6.40 2.29 44.22
C GLY A 55 5.93 2.89 42.89
N PHE A 56 6.03 2.11 41.86
CA PHE A 56 5.71 2.49 40.46
C PHE A 56 4.36 3.20 40.29
N GLY A 57 3.31 2.75 41.01
CA GLY A 57 2.00 3.37 40.97
C GLY A 57 1.95 4.85 41.32
N LYS A 58 2.91 5.32 42.13
CA LYS A 58 3.01 6.74 42.55
C LYS A 58 3.65 7.62 41.47
N ALA A 59 4.31 7.02 40.48
CA ALA A 59 4.93 7.69 39.34
C ALA A 59 4.02 7.78 38.11
N ILE A 60 2.80 7.23 38.19
CA ILE A 60 1.83 7.27 37.07
C ILE A 60 1.32 8.71 36.87
N THR A 61 1.33 9.15 35.63
CA THR A 61 0.93 10.49 35.21
C THR A 61 0.12 10.45 33.93
N PRO A 62 -0.70 11.48 33.64
CA PRO A 62 -1.46 11.56 32.38
C PRO A 62 -0.53 11.65 31.16
N LEU A 63 -1.04 11.16 30.03
CA LEU A 63 -0.42 11.25 28.71
C LEU A 63 -1.47 11.63 27.67
N ILE A 64 -1.09 12.52 26.76
CA ILE A 64 -1.88 12.87 25.57
C ILE A 64 -1.02 12.57 24.35
N ASN A 65 -1.63 12.01 23.31
CA ASN A 65 -0.96 11.81 22.04
C ASN A 65 -1.86 12.24 20.87
N VAL A 66 -1.22 12.69 19.81
CA VAL A 66 -1.83 12.96 18.50
C VAL A 66 -0.98 12.32 17.44
N SER A 67 -1.58 11.65 16.48
CA SER A 67 -0.86 11.01 15.41
C SER A 67 -1.52 11.18 14.05
N VAL A 68 -0.69 11.16 13.03
CA VAL A 68 -1.08 11.13 11.62
C VAL A 68 -0.37 9.95 10.98
N GLY A 69 -1.10 9.18 10.19
CA GLY A 69 -0.52 8.02 9.54
C GLY A 69 -1.18 7.68 8.22
N LYS A 70 -0.61 6.68 7.57
CA LYS A 70 -1.10 6.14 6.31
C LYS A 70 -1.00 4.62 6.32
N LEU A 71 -2.06 3.97 5.88
CA LEU A 71 -2.04 2.54 5.58
C LEU A 71 -1.76 2.34 4.09
N PHE A 72 -0.71 1.61 3.75
CA PHE A 72 -0.36 1.27 2.37
C PHE A 72 -1.19 0.11 1.84
N ASN A 73 -1.48 -0.82 2.73
CA ASN A 73 -2.36 -1.96 2.52
C ASN A 73 -3.03 -2.33 3.85
N PRO A 74 -3.92 -3.33 3.92
CA PRO A 74 -4.60 -3.70 5.15
C PRO A 74 -3.68 -4.19 6.29
N VAL A 75 -2.42 -4.55 5.95
CA VAL A 75 -1.45 -5.14 6.89
C VAL A 75 -0.40 -4.11 7.33
N TRP A 76 0.10 -3.27 6.42
CA TRP A 76 1.20 -2.37 6.66
C TRP A 76 0.79 -0.89 6.62
N GLY A 77 1.34 -0.11 7.53
CA GLY A 77 1.21 1.34 7.57
C GLY A 77 2.39 2.00 8.26
N ILE A 78 2.39 3.32 8.21
CA ILE A 78 3.32 4.17 8.96
C ILE A 78 2.54 5.24 9.71
N ARG A 79 3.11 5.70 10.82
CA ARG A 79 2.50 6.73 11.66
C ARG A 79 3.56 7.65 12.23
N GLY A 80 3.33 8.97 12.13
CA GLY A 80 3.99 9.97 12.96
C GLY A 80 3.13 10.27 14.18
N GLN A 81 3.72 10.33 15.37
CA GLN A 81 3.01 10.62 16.63
C GLN A 81 3.75 11.68 17.43
N VAL A 82 3.01 12.64 17.95
CA VAL A 82 3.45 13.56 19.01
C VAL A 82 2.77 13.13 20.30
N ALA A 83 3.55 12.91 21.34
CA ALA A 83 3.02 12.55 22.64
C ALA A 83 3.75 13.35 23.74
N GLY A 84 3.06 13.64 24.82
CA GLY A 84 3.64 14.33 25.94
C GLY A 84 2.63 14.66 27.03
N ALA A 85 3.18 15.06 28.12
CA ALA A 85 2.50 15.65 29.27
C ALA A 85 3.56 16.05 30.32
N TRP A 86 3.30 15.71 31.55
CA TRP A 86 4.27 15.82 32.65
C TRP A 86 4.51 14.46 33.26
N THR A 87 5.69 14.27 33.85
CA THR A 87 6.04 13.05 34.58
C THR A 87 6.44 13.38 36.02
N THR A 88 6.32 12.39 36.87
CA THR A 88 6.84 12.42 38.24
C THR A 88 7.99 11.43 38.35
N LEU A 89 9.11 11.88 38.85
CA LEU A 89 10.31 11.10 39.07
C LEU A 89 10.64 11.05 40.57
N TYR A 90 11.10 9.90 41.00
CA TYR A 90 11.69 9.69 42.34
C TYR A 90 13.16 9.38 42.16
N SER A 91 13.99 9.91 43.03
CA SER A 91 15.45 9.64 43.02
C SER A 91 15.98 9.54 44.43
N ASN A 92 16.81 8.55 44.69
CA ASN A 92 17.60 8.39 45.91
C ASN A 92 19.06 8.78 45.69
N TYR A 93 19.44 9.23 44.48
CA TYR A 93 20.82 9.57 44.18
C TYR A 93 21.38 10.68 45.09
N GLY A 94 22.48 10.35 45.78
CA GLY A 94 23.10 11.27 46.74
C GLY A 94 22.31 11.45 48.05
N GLN A 95 21.33 10.63 48.33
CA GLN A 95 20.53 10.64 49.54
C GLN A 95 20.90 9.45 50.48
N PRO A 96 20.61 9.55 51.79
CA PRO A 96 20.66 8.40 52.67
C PRO A 96 19.75 7.26 52.17
N ALA A 97 20.07 6.01 52.57
CA ALA A 97 19.25 4.86 52.24
C ALA A 97 17.76 5.10 52.54
N ASP A 98 16.88 4.64 51.67
CA ASP A 98 15.42 4.77 51.78
C ASP A 98 14.87 6.20 51.74
N THR A 99 15.69 7.19 51.38
CA THR A 99 15.27 8.58 51.21
C THR A 99 15.14 8.94 49.73
N TYR A 100 13.95 9.34 49.30
CA TYR A 100 13.67 9.67 47.89
C TYR A 100 13.26 11.13 47.75
N ILE A 101 13.89 11.82 46.80
CA ILE A 101 13.47 13.16 46.37
C ILE A 101 12.42 13.00 45.28
N LYS A 102 11.25 13.63 45.49
CA LYS A 102 10.15 13.65 44.51
C LYS A 102 10.25 14.88 43.62
N SER A 103 10.48 14.68 42.33
CA SER A 103 10.40 15.72 41.31
C SER A 103 9.06 15.62 40.56
N LYS A 104 8.16 16.55 40.81
CA LYS A 104 6.83 16.64 40.16
C LYS A 104 6.88 17.51 38.90
N ASN A 105 5.92 17.27 37.99
CA ASN A 105 5.60 18.14 36.85
C ASN A 105 6.80 18.40 35.94
N LYS A 106 7.57 17.37 35.62
CA LYS A 106 8.61 17.45 34.58
C LYS A 106 7.96 17.32 33.24
N HIS A 107 7.86 18.43 32.49
CA HIS A 107 7.28 18.48 31.18
C HIS A 107 8.22 17.91 30.13
N TYR A 108 7.66 17.15 29.19
CA TYR A 108 8.37 16.63 28.04
C TYR A 108 7.40 16.42 26.89
N PHE A 109 7.94 16.30 25.71
CA PHE A 109 7.21 15.79 24.54
C PHE A 109 8.13 14.88 23.72
N THR A 110 7.52 13.94 23.02
CA THR A 110 8.21 12.98 22.16
C THR A 110 7.58 13.00 20.77
N LEU A 111 8.45 13.07 19.78
CA LEU A 111 8.10 12.83 18.37
C LEU A 111 8.47 11.39 18.04
N ARG A 112 7.58 10.63 17.40
CA ARG A 112 7.81 9.22 17.05
C ARG A 112 7.43 8.97 15.61
N ALA A 113 8.12 8.02 14.99
CA ALA A 113 7.79 7.48 13.68
C ALA A 113 7.65 5.96 13.80
N ASP A 114 6.42 5.46 13.74
CA ASP A 114 6.12 4.05 13.92
C ASP A 114 5.87 3.36 12.58
N GLY A 115 6.48 2.20 12.36
CA GLY A 115 5.99 1.20 11.43
C GLY A 115 4.86 0.40 12.09
N MET A 116 3.76 0.21 11.41
CA MET A 116 2.57 -0.49 11.90
C MET A 116 2.35 -1.79 11.14
N PHE A 117 2.02 -2.87 11.84
CA PHE A 117 1.72 -4.17 11.27
C PHE A 117 0.44 -4.73 11.88
N ASN A 118 -0.61 -4.90 11.07
CA ASN A 118 -1.89 -5.43 11.52
C ASN A 118 -1.87 -6.95 11.55
N LEU A 119 -1.75 -7.53 12.74
CA LEU A 119 -1.70 -8.97 12.97
C LEU A 119 -3.00 -9.66 12.55
N SER A 120 -4.15 -9.04 12.85
CA SER A 120 -5.46 -9.61 12.54
C SER A 120 -5.65 -9.80 11.03
N ASN A 121 -5.22 -8.81 10.23
CA ASN A 121 -5.32 -8.89 8.77
C ASN A 121 -4.21 -9.76 8.16
N ALA A 122 -3.03 -9.79 8.76
CA ALA A 122 -1.93 -10.65 8.30
C ALA A 122 -2.29 -12.14 8.45
N ILE A 123 -2.88 -12.51 9.59
CA ILE A 123 -3.24 -13.91 9.91
C ILE A 123 -4.59 -14.28 9.29
N GLY A 124 -5.62 -13.46 9.54
CA GLY A 124 -7.01 -13.74 9.17
C GLY A 124 -7.46 -13.25 7.79
N GLY A 125 -6.56 -12.63 7.00
CA GLY A 125 -6.92 -11.94 5.75
C GLY A 125 -7.64 -10.61 6.02
N TYR A 126 -7.77 -9.79 4.97
CA TYR A 126 -8.52 -8.55 5.06
C TYR A 126 -10.02 -8.80 5.05
N ASN A 127 -10.72 -8.24 6.02
CA ASN A 127 -12.17 -8.23 6.09
C ASN A 127 -12.61 -6.80 6.48
N PRO A 128 -13.30 -6.05 5.58
CA PRO A 128 -13.75 -4.69 5.87
C PRO A 128 -14.77 -4.59 7.01
N ASP A 129 -15.51 -5.67 7.26
CA ASP A 129 -16.56 -5.74 8.31
C ASP A 129 -16.02 -6.26 9.65
N ARG A 130 -14.70 -6.47 9.76
CA ARG A 130 -14.10 -6.95 11.00
C ARG A 130 -14.24 -5.89 12.10
N LEU A 131 -14.96 -6.24 13.17
CA LEU A 131 -15.24 -5.35 14.29
C LEU A 131 -13.98 -5.00 15.10
N PHE A 132 -13.06 -5.95 15.29
CA PHE A 132 -11.87 -5.78 16.12
C PHE A 132 -10.60 -6.22 15.41
N THR A 133 -9.57 -5.39 15.47
CA THR A 133 -8.24 -5.70 14.93
C THR A 133 -7.15 -5.44 15.96
N VAL A 134 -6.07 -6.21 15.87
CA VAL A 134 -4.86 -6.05 16.68
C VAL A 134 -3.70 -5.72 15.75
N SER A 135 -2.93 -4.71 16.11
CA SER A 135 -1.73 -4.30 15.41
C SER A 135 -0.55 -4.24 16.37
N VAL A 136 0.63 -4.57 15.88
CA VAL A 136 1.89 -4.23 16.52
C VAL A 136 2.48 -3.01 15.83
N PHE A 137 3.23 -2.21 16.59
CA PHE A 137 3.96 -1.09 16.01
C PHE A 137 5.31 -0.95 16.71
N ALA A 138 6.29 -0.42 15.99
CA ALA A 138 7.61 -0.12 16.54
C ALA A 138 8.24 1.02 15.73
N GLY A 139 9.10 1.78 16.39
CA GLY A 139 9.83 2.84 15.71
C GLY A 139 10.73 3.67 16.61
N PRO A 140 11.58 4.48 15.96
CA PRO A 140 12.39 5.48 16.63
C PRO A 140 11.58 6.72 17.00
N GLY A 141 12.11 7.48 17.96
CA GLY A 141 11.57 8.78 18.32
C GLY A 141 12.64 9.72 18.86
N LEU A 142 12.23 10.95 19.11
CA LEU A 142 13.01 12.01 19.71
C LEU A 142 12.24 12.58 20.91
N THR A 143 12.81 12.45 22.10
CA THR A 143 12.25 13.01 23.33
C THR A 143 12.94 14.32 23.67
N PHE A 144 12.15 15.35 23.93
CA PHE A 144 12.58 16.67 24.35
C PHE A 144 12.14 16.90 25.79
N ALA A 145 13.09 17.05 26.71
CA ALA A 145 12.81 17.25 28.11
C ALA A 145 13.76 18.29 28.74
N LYS A 146 13.28 19.06 29.71
CA LYS A 146 14.13 19.97 30.46
C LYS A 146 15.04 19.18 31.44
N ALA A 147 16.33 19.48 31.43
CA ALA A 147 17.30 18.85 32.32
C ALA A 147 16.98 19.13 33.78
N TYR A 148 17.28 18.15 34.63
CA TYR A 148 17.20 18.35 36.09
C TYR A 148 18.26 19.37 36.56
N GLY A 149 17.87 20.31 37.41
CA GLY A 149 18.74 21.34 37.94
C GLY A 149 19.11 22.51 37.05
N ASN A 150 19.02 22.38 35.72
CA ASN A 150 19.22 23.46 34.77
C ASN A 150 17.98 23.59 33.88
N GLN A 151 17.04 24.43 34.29
CA GLN A 151 15.71 24.58 33.67
C GLN A 151 15.76 25.22 32.27
N ASP A 152 16.85 25.85 31.89
CA ASP A 152 17.02 26.53 30.63
C ASP A 152 17.54 25.58 29.51
N LYS A 153 18.06 24.42 29.90
CA LYS A 153 18.63 23.43 28.97
C LYS A 153 17.61 22.36 28.63
N VAL A 154 17.26 22.27 27.33
CA VAL A 154 16.44 21.20 26.80
C VAL A 154 17.34 20.10 26.24
N ASN A 155 17.17 18.88 26.72
CA ASN A 155 17.81 17.70 26.16
C ASN A 155 16.94 17.13 25.02
N ALA A 156 17.58 16.80 23.89
CA ALA A 156 16.95 16.08 22.77
C ALA A 156 17.62 14.70 22.68
N LEU A 157 16.86 13.66 22.90
CA LEU A 157 17.37 12.29 23.04
C LEU A 157 16.63 11.34 22.11
N ILE A 158 17.37 10.46 21.46
CA ILE A 158 16.80 9.40 20.63
C ILE A 158 16.22 8.32 21.54
N ASN A 159 15.00 7.91 21.27
CA ASN A 159 14.32 6.79 21.89
C ASN A 159 13.93 5.70 20.87
N GLY A 160 13.65 4.51 21.37
CA GLY A 160 13.04 3.42 20.63
C GLY A 160 11.78 2.96 21.35
N SER A 161 10.74 2.68 20.62
CA SER A 161 9.48 2.21 21.19
C SER A 161 8.88 1.03 20.42
N VAL A 162 8.10 0.24 21.14
CA VAL A 162 7.32 -0.89 20.62
C VAL A 162 6.01 -0.97 21.36
N GLY A 163 4.95 -1.41 20.69
CA GLY A 163 3.66 -1.54 21.35
C GLY A 163 2.64 -2.36 20.59
N LEU A 164 1.47 -2.46 21.21
CA LEU A 164 0.29 -3.13 20.70
C LEU A 164 -0.87 -2.14 20.66
N ALA A 165 -1.65 -2.20 19.60
CA ALA A 165 -2.89 -1.44 19.47
C ALA A 165 -4.06 -2.39 19.18
N GLY A 166 -5.10 -2.32 20.00
CA GLY A 166 -6.40 -2.89 19.72
C GLY A 166 -7.31 -1.82 19.11
N GLN A 167 -7.95 -2.10 17.98
CA GLN A 167 -8.84 -1.17 17.30
C GLN A 167 -10.23 -1.77 17.16
N PHE A 168 -11.24 -1.04 17.63
CA PHE A 168 -12.66 -1.31 17.39
C PHE A 168 -13.12 -0.47 16.21
N ASN A 169 -13.41 -1.12 15.09
CA ASN A 169 -13.87 -0.49 13.86
C ASN A 169 -15.37 -0.19 14.00
N ILE A 170 -15.74 1.07 14.22
CA ILE A 170 -17.14 1.49 14.29
C ILE A 170 -17.73 1.55 12.89
N ASN A 171 -16.95 2.09 11.94
CA ASN A 171 -17.26 2.15 10.52
C ASN A 171 -15.97 2.37 9.72
N LYS A 172 -16.08 2.52 8.41
CA LYS A 172 -14.91 2.75 7.55
C LYS A 172 -14.12 4.04 7.84
N TYR A 173 -14.71 5.00 8.53
CA TYR A 173 -14.09 6.29 8.84
C TYR A 173 -13.57 6.37 10.27
N LEU A 174 -14.22 5.71 11.22
CA LEU A 174 -14.04 5.93 12.66
C LEU A 174 -13.73 4.64 13.40
N ASP A 175 -12.66 4.68 14.20
CA ASP A 175 -12.24 3.60 15.09
C ASP A 175 -12.04 4.13 16.50
N ILE A 176 -12.34 3.31 17.50
CA ILE A 176 -11.83 3.49 18.86
C ILE A 176 -10.59 2.61 19.01
N ASN A 177 -9.52 3.15 19.56
CA ASN A 177 -8.30 2.41 19.78
C ASN A 177 -7.89 2.40 21.25
N ILE A 178 -7.22 1.32 21.65
CA ILE A 178 -6.50 1.19 22.93
C ILE A 178 -5.08 0.81 22.56
N GLU A 179 -4.11 1.55 23.06
CA GLU A 179 -2.70 1.37 22.73
C GLU A 179 -1.87 1.19 24.02
N ALA A 180 -1.08 0.10 24.09
CA ALA A 180 -0.07 -0.15 25.09
C ALA A 180 1.31 0.00 24.44
N ARG A 181 2.18 0.82 25.01
CA ARG A 181 3.50 1.12 24.48
C ARG A 181 4.59 0.99 25.55
N GLY A 182 5.70 0.37 25.21
CA GLY A 182 6.96 0.42 25.90
C GLY A 182 7.97 1.29 25.14
N GLU A 183 8.69 2.12 25.83
CA GLU A 183 9.71 3.03 25.29
C GLU A 183 10.99 2.92 26.10
N VAL A 184 12.15 3.02 25.44
CA VAL A 184 13.47 3.06 26.05
C VAL A 184 14.24 4.23 25.48
N SER A 185 14.83 5.05 26.35
CA SER A 185 15.67 6.19 25.96
C SER A 185 16.85 6.32 26.91
N PRO A 186 17.95 7.01 26.52
CA PRO A 186 18.87 7.56 27.51
C PRO A 186 18.11 8.45 28.49
N SER A 187 18.59 8.58 29.72
CA SER A 187 17.88 9.31 30.79
C SER A 187 17.55 10.76 30.36
N PRO A 188 16.27 11.10 30.07
CA PRO A 188 15.93 12.39 29.47
C PRO A 188 16.00 13.57 30.43
N PHE A 189 15.96 13.29 31.72
CA PHE A 189 15.92 14.32 32.73
C PHE A 189 17.31 14.55 33.40
N GLY A 190 18.36 13.88 32.91
CA GLY A 190 19.71 13.93 33.46
C GLY A 190 19.93 12.90 34.57
N ASN A 191 21.06 12.96 35.24
CA ASN A 191 21.48 11.99 36.27
C ASN A 191 20.62 12.04 37.54
N ILE A 192 19.37 11.69 37.44
CA ILE A 192 18.43 11.60 38.57
C ILE A 192 18.45 10.18 39.15
N SER A 193 18.80 9.19 38.33
CA SER A 193 18.92 7.80 38.77
C SER A 193 20.34 7.26 38.53
N SER A 194 20.67 6.18 39.18
CA SER A 194 21.92 5.43 38.96
C SER A 194 22.00 4.76 37.57
N ALA A 195 20.87 4.70 36.85
CA ALA A 195 20.78 4.14 35.52
C ALA A 195 21.00 5.21 34.43
N HIS A 196 21.77 4.87 33.40
CA HIS A 196 22.01 5.73 32.24
C HIS A 196 20.89 5.64 31.21
N THR A 197 19.91 4.76 31.41
CA THR A 197 18.80 4.47 30.49
C THR A 197 17.50 4.38 31.27
N ASP A 198 16.52 5.14 30.86
CA ASP A 198 15.16 5.12 31.40
C ASP A 198 14.22 4.40 30.44
N GLY A 199 13.23 3.72 31.01
CA GLY A 199 12.09 3.20 30.26
C GLY A 199 10.83 4.02 30.56
N ALA A 200 9.85 3.90 29.70
CA ALA A 200 8.50 4.36 29.97
C ALA A 200 7.50 3.32 29.46
N VAL A 201 6.42 3.14 30.21
CA VAL A 201 5.26 2.37 29.75
C VAL A 201 4.05 3.26 29.74
N SER A 202 3.21 3.09 28.76
CA SER A 202 1.97 3.88 28.63
C SER A 202 0.81 3.03 28.14
N LEU A 203 -0.37 3.41 28.59
CA LEU A 203 -1.65 2.88 28.13
C LEU A 203 -2.55 4.06 27.77
N THR A 204 -3.01 4.11 26.53
CA THR A 204 -3.88 5.18 26.05
C THR A 204 -5.11 4.61 25.37
N ALA A 205 -6.22 5.34 25.46
CA ALA A 205 -7.42 5.11 24.68
C ALA A 205 -7.69 6.34 23.80
N GLY A 206 -8.16 6.12 22.59
CA GLY A 206 -8.32 7.20 21.64
C GLY A 206 -9.29 6.91 20.53
N VAL A 207 -9.40 7.88 19.64
CA VAL A 207 -10.23 7.82 18.46
C VAL A 207 -9.38 8.08 17.23
N THR A 208 -9.59 7.28 16.19
CA THR A 208 -8.93 7.40 14.90
C THR A 208 -9.97 7.73 13.83
N TYR A 209 -9.71 8.74 13.04
CA TYR A 209 -10.49 9.10 11.87
C TYR A 209 -9.68 8.90 10.59
N THR A 210 -10.22 8.12 9.64
CA THR A 210 -9.61 7.86 8.35
C THR A 210 -10.29 8.71 7.27
N PHE A 211 -9.52 9.58 6.62
CA PHE A 211 -10.03 10.46 5.57
C PHE A 211 -10.46 9.65 4.33
N GLY A 212 -11.66 9.93 3.85
CA GLY A 212 -12.25 9.19 2.74
C GLY A 212 -12.71 7.77 3.08
N GLY A 213 -12.47 7.33 4.33
CA GLY A 213 -12.71 5.98 4.81
C GLY A 213 -11.65 4.98 4.36
N LYS A 214 -11.57 3.84 5.05
CA LYS A 214 -10.64 2.75 4.70
C LYS A 214 -11.05 2.15 3.36
N ARG A 215 -10.14 2.19 2.36
CA ARG A 215 -10.35 1.68 1.01
C ARG A 215 -9.10 0.94 0.57
N PHE A 216 -9.27 -0.34 0.28
CA PHE A 216 -8.22 -1.16 -0.29
C PHE A 216 -8.77 -1.90 -1.50
N VAL A 217 -7.99 -1.93 -2.57
CA VAL A 217 -8.33 -2.57 -3.83
C VAL A 217 -7.57 -3.87 -3.91
N SER A 218 -8.27 -4.97 -4.23
CA SER A 218 -7.65 -6.27 -4.45
C SER A 218 -6.92 -6.29 -5.79
N CYS A 219 -5.70 -6.83 -5.82
CA CYS A 219 -4.97 -7.09 -7.06
C CYS A 219 -5.68 -8.12 -7.96
N GLY A 220 -6.55 -8.96 -7.39
CA GLY A 220 -7.33 -9.96 -8.13
C GLY A 220 -8.70 -9.47 -8.62
N SER A 221 -9.28 -8.46 -7.95
CA SER A 221 -10.65 -7.99 -8.25
C SER A 221 -10.70 -6.84 -9.27
N GLN A 222 -9.59 -6.48 -9.90
CA GLN A 222 -9.59 -5.46 -10.97
C GLN A 222 -10.23 -5.94 -12.28
N VAL A 223 -10.62 -7.18 -12.30
CA VAL A 223 -11.52 -7.72 -13.32
C VAL A 223 -12.87 -7.89 -12.62
N ASP A 224 -13.73 -6.89 -12.67
CA ASP A 224 -15.13 -7.09 -12.37
C ASP A 224 -15.67 -8.10 -13.39
N GLN A 225 -15.59 -9.37 -13.03
CA GLN A 225 -16.02 -10.49 -13.89
C GLN A 225 -17.46 -10.29 -14.38
N ASN A 226 -18.29 -9.62 -13.57
CA ASN A 226 -19.66 -9.31 -13.93
C ASN A 226 -19.73 -8.20 -14.99
N ALA A 227 -18.98 -7.11 -14.80
CA ALA A 227 -18.91 -6.04 -15.79
C ALA A 227 -18.30 -6.52 -17.12
N ILE A 228 -17.26 -7.38 -17.05
CA ILE A 228 -16.68 -8.02 -18.24
C ILE A 228 -17.67 -8.99 -18.88
N ASN A 229 -18.38 -9.79 -18.11
CA ASN A 229 -19.38 -10.71 -18.65
C ASN A 229 -20.57 -9.96 -19.27
N GLU A 230 -21.01 -8.86 -18.67
CA GLU A 230 -22.04 -8.00 -19.24
C GLU A 230 -21.57 -7.35 -20.56
N GLU A 231 -20.35 -6.82 -20.57
CA GLU A 231 -19.78 -6.23 -21.79
C GLU A 231 -19.51 -7.29 -22.86
N LEU A 232 -19.03 -8.47 -22.47
CA LEU A 232 -18.84 -9.61 -23.35
C LEU A 232 -20.17 -10.09 -23.95
N ASN A 233 -21.22 -10.16 -23.14
CA ASN A 233 -22.55 -10.55 -23.61
C ASN A 233 -23.17 -9.48 -24.54
N ARG A 234 -22.92 -8.20 -24.28
CA ARG A 234 -23.28 -7.11 -25.17
C ARG A 234 -22.59 -7.24 -26.53
N TYR A 235 -21.26 -7.42 -26.54
CA TYR A 235 -20.52 -7.62 -27.77
C TYR A 235 -20.93 -8.90 -28.52
N ARG A 236 -21.24 -9.98 -27.78
CA ARG A 236 -21.80 -11.21 -28.42
C ARG A 236 -23.15 -10.97 -29.07
N SER A 237 -24.04 -10.19 -28.46
CA SER A 237 -25.33 -9.86 -29.01
C SER A 237 -25.21 -8.93 -30.24
N GLU A 238 -24.28 -7.96 -30.18
CA GLU A 238 -23.97 -7.07 -31.32
C GLU A 238 -23.35 -7.87 -32.48
N LEU A 239 -22.46 -8.82 -32.18
CA LEU A 239 -21.87 -9.71 -33.19
C LEU A 239 -22.92 -10.63 -33.83
N ALA A 240 -23.80 -11.21 -33.01
CA ALA A 240 -24.90 -12.06 -33.55
C ALA A 240 -25.84 -11.26 -34.46
N LYS A 241 -26.16 -10.01 -34.07
CA LYS A 241 -26.94 -9.10 -34.87
C LYS A 241 -26.24 -8.74 -36.20
N ALA A 242 -24.96 -8.37 -36.12
CA ALA A 242 -24.17 -8.06 -37.31
C ALA A 242 -24.02 -9.26 -38.24
N GLN A 243 -23.92 -10.49 -37.70
CA GLN A 243 -23.89 -11.72 -38.49
C GLN A 243 -25.26 -11.99 -39.17
N SER A 244 -26.37 -11.74 -38.47
CA SER A 244 -27.71 -11.82 -39.03
C SER A 244 -27.91 -10.80 -40.16
N ASP A 245 -27.53 -9.54 -39.91
CA ASP A 245 -27.63 -8.45 -40.91
C ASP A 245 -26.75 -8.75 -42.13
N LEU A 246 -25.57 -9.35 -41.92
CA LEU A 246 -24.69 -9.80 -43.00
C LEU A 246 -25.30 -10.96 -43.80
N ALA A 247 -25.97 -11.92 -43.13
CA ALA A 247 -26.66 -13.02 -43.80
C ALA A 247 -27.84 -12.51 -44.64
N ASP A 248 -28.60 -11.56 -44.08
CA ASP A 248 -29.73 -10.94 -44.80
C ASP A 248 -29.26 -10.11 -45.99
N ALA A 249 -28.16 -9.36 -45.84
CA ALA A 249 -27.53 -8.62 -46.94
C ALA A 249 -26.98 -9.56 -48.03
N LYS A 250 -26.39 -10.70 -47.65
CA LYS A 250 -25.92 -11.74 -48.60
C LYS A 250 -27.11 -12.36 -49.35
N ASN A 251 -28.20 -12.65 -48.67
CA ASN A 251 -29.42 -13.18 -49.29
C ASN A 251 -30.09 -12.15 -50.23
N ALA A 252 -30.12 -10.88 -49.82
CA ALA A 252 -30.60 -9.79 -50.67
C ALA A 252 -29.71 -9.62 -51.93
N LEU A 253 -28.38 -9.72 -51.77
CA LEU A 253 -27.42 -9.64 -52.88
C LEU A 253 -27.54 -10.83 -53.85
N ALA A 254 -27.82 -12.03 -53.33
CA ALA A 254 -28.03 -13.24 -54.15
C ALA A 254 -29.30 -13.15 -55.04
N ASN A 255 -30.28 -12.33 -54.64
CA ASN A 255 -31.53 -12.11 -55.37
C ASN A 255 -31.45 -10.92 -56.35
N VAL A 256 -30.33 -10.19 -56.42
CA VAL A 256 -30.11 -9.12 -57.39
C VAL A 256 -29.53 -9.74 -58.68
N LYS A 257 -30.21 -9.58 -59.81
CA LYS A 257 -29.73 -10.01 -61.15
C LYS A 257 -28.38 -9.36 -61.43
N PRO A 258 -27.41 -10.09 -62.03
CA PRO A 258 -25.99 -9.67 -62.08
C PRO A 258 -25.83 -8.45 -62.99
N VAL A 259 -25.46 -7.33 -62.40
CA VAL A 259 -24.77 -6.23 -63.06
C VAL A 259 -23.33 -6.35 -62.73
N THR A 260 -22.52 -6.59 -63.78
CA THR A 260 -21.05 -6.57 -63.86
C THR A 260 -20.22 -6.61 -62.57
N LYS A 261 -19.40 -7.67 -62.45
CA LYS A 261 -18.39 -7.91 -61.42
C LYS A 261 -17.41 -6.74 -61.25
N GLU A 262 -17.56 -5.94 -60.22
CA GLU A 262 -16.42 -5.30 -59.58
C GLU A 262 -16.01 -6.16 -58.35
N VAL A 263 -14.75 -6.58 -58.32
CA VAL A 263 -14.18 -7.39 -57.25
C VAL A 263 -14.05 -6.50 -56.04
N VAL A 264 -15.01 -6.59 -55.12
CA VAL A 264 -14.84 -6.01 -53.76
C VAL A 264 -13.88 -6.91 -53.02
N LYS A 265 -12.62 -6.45 -52.85
CA LYS A 265 -11.68 -7.03 -51.92
C LYS A 265 -12.30 -6.91 -50.53
N GLU A 266 -12.56 -8.03 -49.88
CA GLU A 266 -12.94 -8.11 -48.46
C GLU A 266 -11.77 -7.57 -47.65
N VAL A 267 -11.90 -6.34 -47.12
CA VAL A 267 -10.93 -5.75 -46.21
C VAL A 267 -11.24 -6.32 -44.85
N GLU A 268 -10.54 -7.37 -44.45
CA GLU A 268 -10.50 -7.84 -43.07
C GLU A 268 -9.83 -6.76 -42.20
N VAL A 269 -10.66 -5.93 -41.56
CA VAL A 269 -10.16 -4.93 -40.63
C VAL A 269 -9.72 -5.66 -39.35
N ALA A 270 -8.44 -5.94 -39.24
CA ALA A 270 -7.85 -6.38 -37.97
C ALA A 270 -8.01 -5.25 -36.94
N GLY A 271 -9.01 -5.36 -36.08
CA GLY A 271 -9.25 -4.38 -35.04
C GLY A 271 -8.06 -4.31 -34.06
N PRO A 272 -7.92 -3.20 -33.34
CA PRO A 272 -6.82 -2.98 -32.40
C PRO A 272 -6.84 -4.07 -31.33
N ARG A 273 -5.65 -4.65 -31.07
CA ARG A 273 -5.47 -5.68 -30.04
C ARG A 273 -4.69 -5.09 -28.88
N ALA A 274 -5.22 -5.25 -27.68
CA ALA A 274 -4.65 -4.68 -26.45
C ALA A 274 -4.01 -5.77 -25.60
N ILE A 275 -2.80 -5.52 -25.13
CA ILE A 275 -2.06 -6.36 -24.16
C ILE A 275 -1.85 -5.52 -22.90
N PHE A 276 -2.46 -5.92 -21.79
CA PHE A 276 -2.41 -5.20 -20.52
C PHE A 276 -1.25 -5.66 -19.65
N PHE A 277 -0.76 -4.72 -18.80
CA PHE A 277 0.38 -4.96 -17.92
C PHE A 277 0.08 -4.59 -16.48
N GLN A 278 0.70 -5.31 -15.56
CA GLN A 278 0.70 -4.96 -14.13
C GLN A 278 1.47 -3.66 -13.89
N ILE A 279 1.15 -2.98 -12.78
CA ILE A 279 1.81 -1.74 -12.39
C ILE A 279 3.33 -1.93 -12.29
N GLY A 280 4.09 -1.04 -12.89
CA GLY A 280 5.55 -1.05 -12.88
C GLY A 280 6.20 -2.21 -13.62
N LYS A 281 5.43 -3.06 -14.34
CA LYS A 281 5.97 -4.23 -15.04
C LYS A 281 5.80 -4.14 -16.54
N SER A 282 6.76 -4.74 -17.26
CA SER A 282 6.75 -4.98 -18.72
C SER A 282 6.71 -6.48 -19.07
N LYS A 283 6.58 -7.37 -18.07
CA LYS A 283 6.44 -8.81 -18.30
C LYS A 283 5.03 -9.12 -18.77
N ILE A 284 4.92 -9.84 -19.88
CA ILE A 284 3.66 -10.34 -20.45
C ILE A 284 3.21 -11.53 -19.63
N ASP A 285 1.94 -11.58 -19.27
CA ASP A 285 1.31 -12.72 -18.60
C ASP A 285 0.75 -13.73 -19.61
N ASP A 286 0.21 -14.85 -19.12
CA ASP A 286 -0.30 -15.92 -19.96
C ASP A 286 -1.48 -15.48 -20.83
N TYR A 287 -2.34 -14.58 -20.32
CA TYR A 287 -3.46 -14.00 -21.08
C TYR A 287 -2.96 -13.08 -22.20
N GLY A 288 -1.94 -12.28 -21.91
CA GLY A 288 -1.26 -11.44 -22.89
C GLY A 288 -0.63 -12.27 -23.99
N MET A 289 -0.03 -13.43 -23.66
CA MET A 289 0.57 -14.34 -24.64
C MET A 289 -0.49 -14.93 -25.59
N VAL A 290 -1.66 -15.31 -25.11
CA VAL A 290 -2.77 -15.76 -25.98
C VAL A 290 -3.17 -14.67 -26.97
N ASN A 291 -3.28 -13.42 -26.52
CA ASN A 291 -3.59 -12.29 -27.41
C ASN A 291 -2.50 -12.06 -28.47
N ILE A 292 -1.24 -12.22 -28.10
CA ILE A 292 -0.09 -12.11 -29.01
C ILE A 292 -0.13 -13.21 -30.06
N GLN A 293 -0.41 -14.46 -29.70
CA GLN A 293 -0.53 -15.58 -30.63
C GLN A 293 -1.67 -15.38 -31.64
N LEU A 294 -2.82 -14.87 -31.16
CA LEU A 294 -3.94 -14.55 -32.05
C LEU A 294 -3.60 -13.38 -32.98
N ALA A 295 -2.93 -12.34 -32.46
CA ALA A 295 -2.46 -11.22 -33.27
C ALA A 295 -1.45 -11.70 -34.33
N ALA A 296 -0.46 -12.51 -33.97
CA ALA A 296 0.55 -13.03 -34.86
C ALA A 296 -0.04 -13.81 -36.04
N LYS A 297 -1.11 -14.58 -35.82
CA LYS A 297 -1.83 -15.27 -36.90
C LYS A 297 -2.39 -14.28 -37.93
N ILE A 298 -2.98 -13.18 -37.46
CA ILE A 298 -3.55 -12.16 -38.33
C ILE A 298 -2.46 -11.39 -39.08
N LEU A 299 -1.38 -11.01 -38.38
CA LEU A 299 -0.28 -10.27 -39.00
C LEU A 299 0.42 -11.10 -40.08
N LYS A 300 0.65 -12.39 -39.82
CA LYS A 300 1.24 -13.32 -40.80
C LYS A 300 0.34 -13.57 -42.03
N ALA A 301 -0.96 -13.51 -41.85
CA ALA A 301 -1.94 -13.61 -42.99
C ALA A 301 -1.94 -12.35 -43.84
N ASN A 302 -1.38 -11.22 -43.36
CA ASN A 302 -1.35 -9.94 -44.09
C ASN A 302 0.12 -9.43 -44.20
N PRO A 303 1.01 -10.06 -44.94
CA PRO A 303 2.45 -9.76 -44.94
C PRO A 303 2.78 -8.36 -45.46
N ASP A 304 1.93 -7.78 -46.28
CA ASP A 304 2.14 -6.45 -46.90
C ASP A 304 1.72 -5.29 -46.01
N LYS A 305 1.07 -5.56 -44.84
CA LYS A 305 0.61 -4.52 -43.94
C LYS A 305 1.64 -4.26 -42.86
N LYS A 306 1.80 -2.99 -42.47
CA LYS A 306 2.62 -2.54 -41.34
C LYS A 306 1.73 -2.27 -40.15
N TYR A 307 2.22 -2.58 -38.95
CA TYR A 307 1.51 -2.44 -37.69
C TYR A 307 2.39 -1.72 -36.68
N LYS A 308 1.78 -0.81 -35.95
CA LYS A 308 2.45 -0.09 -34.88
C LYS A 308 2.26 -0.83 -33.56
N VAL A 309 3.36 -1.13 -32.86
CA VAL A 309 3.37 -1.68 -31.49
C VAL A 309 3.45 -0.51 -30.52
N ALA A 310 2.30 0.04 -30.15
CA ALA A 310 2.19 1.27 -29.39
C ALA A 310 2.09 0.99 -27.90
N GLY A 311 3.12 1.34 -27.13
CA GLY A 311 3.20 1.15 -25.67
C GLY A 311 2.74 2.38 -24.88
N TYR A 312 1.98 2.16 -23.82
CA TYR A 312 1.45 3.21 -22.94
C TYR A 312 1.72 2.91 -21.47
N ALA A 313 1.82 3.97 -20.68
CA ALA A 313 1.90 3.89 -19.23
C ALA A 313 0.85 4.81 -18.59
N ASP A 314 0.37 4.48 -17.39
CA ASP A 314 -0.57 5.35 -16.71
C ASP A 314 0.16 6.59 -16.17
N LYS A 315 -0.45 7.78 -16.36
CA LYS A 315 0.13 9.05 -15.93
C LYS A 315 0.03 9.30 -14.42
N ALA A 316 -0.76 8.52 -13.72
CA ALA A 316 -1.00 8.72 -12.28
C ALA A 316 0.12 8.13 -11.42
N THR A 317 0.97 7.25 -11.98
CA THR A 317 2.05 6.58 -11.27
C THR A 317 3.39 6.81 -11.97
N GLY A 318 4.44 7.12 -11.20
CA GLY A 318 5.78 7.34 -11.71
C GLY A 318 6.04 8.73 -12.32
N SER A 319 7.30 9.03 -12.62
CA SER A 319 7.69 10.25 -13.31
C SER A 319 7.48 10.12 -14.82
N ALA A 320 7.42 11.26 -15.55
CA ALA A 320 7.29 11.25 -16.99
C ALA A 320 8.41 10.44 -17.68
N LYS A 321 9.66 10.59 -17.23
CA LYS A 321 10.82 9.84 -17.73
C LYS A 321 10.68 8.33 -17.45
N TRP A 322 10.22 7.96 -16.26
CA TRP A 322 9.97 6.56 -15.91
C TRP A 322 8.88 5.96 -16.79
N ASN A 323 7.76 6.68 -16.99
CA ASN A 323 6.65 6.21 -17.81
C ASN A 323 7.04 6.08 -19.27
N GLN A 324 7.91 6.96 -19.79
CA GLN A 324 8.45 6.82 -21.13
C GLN A 324 9.23 5.52 -21.27
N ASN A 325 10.21 5.27 -20.41
CA ASN A 325 11.01 4.05 -20.43
C ASN A 325 10.15 2.79 -20.23
N LEU A 326 9.14 2.85 -19.36
CA LEU A 326 8.25 1.71 -19.09
C LEU A 326 7.34 1.41 -20.29
N SER A 327 6.85 2.42 -20.98
CA SER A 327 6.03 2.24 -22.19
C SER A 327 6.85 1.63 -23.33
N GLU A 328 8.09 2.07 -23.52
CA GLU A 328 9.02 1.49 -24.49
C GLU A 328 9.37 0.04 -24.14
N ALA A 329 9.66 -0.26 -22.86
CA ALA A 329 9.93 -1.62 -22.41
C ALA A 329 8.75 -2.58 -22.61
N ARG A 330 7.50 -2.08 -22.45
CA ARG A 330 6.28 -2.85 -22.73
C ARG A 330 6.12 -3.10 -24.23
N ALA A 331 6.27 -2.06 -25.04
CA ALA A 331 6.21 -2.19 -26.49
C ALA A 331 7.29 -3.17 -27.00
N GLN A 332 8.51 -3.08 -26.48
CA GLN A 332 9.60 -4.00 -26.80
C GLN A 332 9.26 -5.46 -26.45
N ALA A 333 8.70 -5.69 -25.27
CA ALA A 333 8.30 -7.05 -24.85
C ALA A 333 7.27 -7.67 -25.80
N VAL A 334 6.28 -6.88 -26.25
CA VAL A 334 5.27 -7.36 -27.21
C VAL A 334 5.87 -7.53 -28.60
N TYR A 335 6.74 -6.62 -29.04
CA TYR A 335 7.46 -6.71 -30.30
C TYR A 335 8.28 -8.02 -30.37
N ASP A 336 9.09 -8.29 -29.32
CA ASP A 336 9.93 -9.50 -29.27
C ASP A 336 9.08 -10.78 -29.25
N ALA A 337 7.95 -10.75 -28.55
CA ALA A 337 7.02 -11.88 -28.52
C ALA A 337 6.38 -12.15 -29.90
N LEU A 338 5.99 -11.09 -30.64
CA LEU A 338 5.47 -11.23 -32.01
C LEU A 338 6.52 -11.76 -32.97
N ILE A 339 7.77 -11.33 -32.88
CA ILE A 339 8.88 -11.88 -33.67
C ILE A 339 9.07 -13.37 -33.35
N LYS A 340 9.02 -13.75 -32.06
CA LYS A 340 9.12 -15.15 -31.64
C LYS A 340 7.99 -16.01 -32.20
N GLU A 341 6.79 -15.45 -32.34
CA GLU A 341 5.64 -16.10 -33.00
C GLU A 341 5.73 -16.09 -34.54
N GLY A 342 6.81 -15.56 -35.12
CA GLY A 342 7.13 -15.62 -36.55
C GLY A 342 6.57 -14.46 -37.38
N VAL A 343 6.26 -13.32 -36.78
CA VAL A 343 5.90 -12.09 -37.49
C VAL A 343 7.16 -11.43 -38.04
N SER A 344 7.14 -10.90 -39.27
CA SER A 344 8.30 -10.22 -39.87
C SER A 344 8.59 -8.90 -39.14
N LYS A 345 9.88 -8.59 -38.97
CA LYS A 345 10.34 -7.30 -38.42
C LYS A 345 9.88 -6.13 -39.25
N ASP A 346 9.82 -6.29 -40.56
CA ASP A 346 9.46 -5.24 -41.51
C ASP A 346 7.98 -4.83 -41.43
N GLN A 347 7.15 -5.68 -40.76
CA GLN A 347 5.74 -5.39 -40.49
C GLN A 347 5.53 -4.58 -39.19
N LEU A 348 6.55 -4.46 -38.32
CA LEU A 348 6.37 -3.93 -36.98
C LEU A 348 7.15 -2.62 -36.77
N GLU A 349 6.44 -1.60 -36.31
CA GLU A 349 7.00 -0.33 -35.87
C GLU A 349 6.78 -0.19 -34.35
N LEU A 350 7.85 0.02 -33.58
CA LEU A 350 7.79 0.14 -32.13
C LEU A 350 7.72 1.59 -31.71
N VAL A 351 6.72 1.95 -30.88
CA VAL A 351 6.56 3.31 -30.33
C VAL A 351 6.17 3.25 -28.86
N GLY A 352 6.86 4.05 -28.01
CA GLY A 352 6.48 4.28 -26.61
C GLY A 352 5.89 5.68 -26.42
N PHE A 353 4.66 5.77 -25.94
CA PHE A 353 3.95 7.03 -25.72
C PHE A 353 4.02 7.53 -24.26
N GLY A 354 4.71 6.83 -23.38
CA GLY A 354 4.81 7.20 -21.96
C GLY A 354 3.44 7.26 -21.28
N GLY A 355 3.28 8.24 -20.42
CA GLY A 355 2.01 8.55 -19.76
C GLY A 355 1.26 9.74 -20.38
N THR A 356 1.63 10.19 -21.57
CA THR A 356 1.09 11.43 -22.18
C THR A 356 -0.26 11.21 -22.87
N ALA A 357 -0.48 10.01 -23.43
CA ALA A 357 -1.70 9.67 -24.16
C ALA A 357 -2.58 8.72 -23.34
N ASN A 358 -3.41 9.27 -22.45
CA ASN A 358 -4.42 8.47 -21.75
C ASN A 358 -5.64 8.28 -22.68
N MET A 359 -5.76 7.08 -23.23
CA MET A 359 -6.91 6.72 -24.09
C MET A 359 -8.14 6.28 -23.29
N PHE A 360 -7.91 5.74 -22.10
CA PHE A 360 -8.95 5.18 -21.25
C PHE A 360 -9.16 6.01 -20.00
N GLY A 361 -10.41 6.19 -19.57
CA GLY A 361 -10.77 7.00 -18.40
C GLY A 361 -10.25 6.46 -17.05
N LYS A 362 -9.94 5.17 -16.96
CA LYS A 362 -9.36 4.56 -15.76
C LYS A 362 -7.86 4.39 -15.95
N ASN A 363 -7.06 4.85 -14.99
CA ASN A 363 -5.59 4.88 -15.06
C ASN A 363 -4.98 3.51 -15.37
N PHE A 364 -5.48 2.44 -14.75
CA PHE A 364 -4.93 1.10 -14.93
C PHE A 364 -5.14 0.54 -16.36
N LEU A 365 -6.15 0.99 -17.10
CA LEU A 365 -6.37 0.61 -18.48
C LEU A 365 -5.34 1.21 -19.45
N ASN A 366 -4.61 2.24 -19.00
CA ASN A 366 -3.54 2.84 -19.78
C ASN A 366 -2.17 2.14 -19.61
N ARG A 367 -2.13 1.02 -18.88
CA ARG A 367 -0.98 0.11 -18.80
C ARG A 367 -1.06 -0.94 -19.90
N VAL A 368 -0.94 -0.51 -21.15
CA VAL A 368 -1.32 -1.32 -22.28
C VAL A 368 -0.35 -1.16 -23.45
N VAL A 369 -0.21 -2.17 -24.27
CA VAL A 369 0.32 -2.09 -25.63
C VAL A 369 -0.80 -2.37 -26.58
N ILE A 370 -0.94 -1.54 -27.61
CA ILE A 370 -1.96 -1.66 -28.65
C ILE A 370 -1.26 -1.94 -30.00
N LEU A 371 -1.81 -2.85 -30.75
CA LEU A 371 -1.40 -3.13 -32.12
C LEU A 371 -2.36 -2.40 -33.07
N GLU A 372 -1.85 -1.36 -33.77
CA GLU A 372 -2.56 -0.46 -34.68
C GLU A 372 -2.10 -0.66 -36.12
#